data_27484e2c9634cf756476b024ec87e633
#
_entry.id   27484e2c9634cf756476b024ec87e633
#
_cell.length_a   1.000
_cell.length_b   1.000
_cell.length_c   1.000
_cell.angle_alpha   90.00
_cell.angle_beta   90.00
_cell.angle_gamma   90.00
#
_symmetry.space_group_name_H-M   'P 1'
#
loop_
_entity.id
_entity.type
_entity.pdbx_description
1 polymer ?
#
loop_
_entity_poly.entity_id
_entity_poly.type
_entity_poly.pdbx_seq_one_letter_code
_entity_poly.pdbx_strand_id
1 'polypeptide(L)'
;MIILIRMDYEGDDLQRDMEKLSEINSKIVAKTGGKIEGPYLPQQHTVLYIFHVDKYERLNEAGRLFFAENAKMKLPFVPITYEVAVTPKEFFG
;
A
#
# COMPACT_ATOMS: atom_id res chain seq x y z
N MET A 1 -12.97 -5.90 3.58
CA MET A 1 -11.69 -6.20 4.26
C MET A 1 -10.77 -5.00 4.15
N ILE A 2 -10.16 -4.66 5.26
CA ILE A 2 -9.25 -3.52 5.35
C ILE A 2 -7.85 -4.05 5.64
N ILE A 3 -6.87 -3.57 4.89
CA ILE A 3 -5.47 -3.96 5.09
C ILE A 3 -4.67 -2.69 5.37
N LEU A 4 -4.02 -2.65 6.53
CA LEU A 4 -3.14 -1.55 6.90
C LEU A 4 -1.72 -1.91 6.44
N ILE A 5 -1.14 -1.09 5.59
CA ILE A 5 0.18 -1.34 5.01
C ILE A 5 1.13 -0.26 5.49
N ARG A 6 2.20 -0.69 6.16
CA ARG A 6 3.23 0.20 6.68
C ARG A 6 4.53 -0.06 5.93
N MET A 7 5.15 1.02 5.45
CA MET A 7 6.43 0.96 4.73
C MET A 7 7.41 1.95 5.33
N ASP A 8 8.68 1.58 5.37
CA ASP A 8 9.76 2.53 5.63
C ASP A 8 10.13 3.25 4.34
N TYR A 9 10.50 4.51 4.49
CA TYR A 9 11.03 5.33 3.41
C TYR A 9 12.51 5.60 3.67
N GLU A 10 13.37 5.19 2.75
CA GLU A 10 14.83 5.30 2.88
C GLU A 10 15.45 6.24 1.84
N GLY A 11 14.64 7.12 1.25
CA GLY A 11 15.10 8.05 0.23
C GLY A 11 15.35 9.45 0.79
N ASP A 12 15.65 10.36 -0.11
CA ASP A 12 16.02 11.74 0.20
C ASP A 12 15.07 12.80 -0.41
N ASP A 13 14.11 12.39 -1.22
CA ASP A 13 13.13 13.28 -1.83
C ASP A 13 11.75 12.63 -1.77
N LEU A 14 11.11 12.76 -0.63
CA LEU A 14 9.83 12.09 -0.37
C LEU A 14 8.75 12.53 -1.35
N GLN A 15 8.65 13.82 -1.65
CA GLN A 15 7.60 14.32 -2.54
C GLN A 15 7.72 13.70 -3.94
N ARG A 16 8.91 13.68 -4.51
CA ARG A 16 9.16 13.07 -5.83
C ARG A 16 8.82 11.58 -5.81
N ASP A 17 9.29 10.87 -4.79
CA ASP A 17 9.11 9.42 -4.69
C ASP A 17 7.64 9.06 -4.42
N MET A 18 6.92 9.89 -3.67
CA MET A 18 5.48 9.70 -3.44
C MET A 18 4.67 9.87 -4.72
N GLU A 19 5.06 10.77 -5.60
CA GLU A 19 4.39 10.92 -6.90
C GLU A 19 4.51 9.65 -7.73
N LYS A 20 5.70 9.03 -7.73
CA LYS A 20 5.92 7.75 -8.43
C LYS A 20 5.17 6.60 -7.75
N LEU A 21 5.13 6.58 -6.43
CA LEU A 21 4.37 5.58 -5.70
C LEU A 21 2.88 5.68 -6.02
N SER A 22 2.37 6.89 -6.22
CA SER A 22 0.99 7.12 -6.64
C SER A 22 0.67 6.44 -7.96
N GLU A 23 1.61 6.41 -8.90
CA GLU A 23 1.43 5.69 -10.16
C GLU A 23 1.30 4.19 -9.94
N ILE A 24 2.12 3.64 -9.05
CA ILE A 24 2.05 2.22 -8.67
C ILE A 24 0.69 1.92 -8.04
N ASN A 25 0.25 2.77 -7.11
CA ASN A 25 -1.04 2.62 -6.44
C ASN A 25 -2.21 2.63 -7.42
N SER A 26 -2.16 3.48 -8.44
CA SER A 26 -3.17 3.51 -9.49
C SER A 26 -3.24 2.20 -10.26
N LYS A 27 -2.09 1.59 -10.56
CA LYS A 27 -2.01 0.28 -11.20
C LYS A 27 -2.57 -0.83 -10.30
N ILE A 28 -2.29 -0.76 -9.01
CA ILE A 28 -2.80 -1.72 -8.03
C ILE A 28 -4.32 -1.64 -7.97
N VAL A 29 -4.88 -0.44 -7.88
CA VAL A 29 -6.33 -0.24 -7.86
C VAL A 29 -6.98 -0.79 -9.13
N ALA A 30 -6.40 -0.51 -10.30
CA ALA A 30 -6.90 -1.02 -11.57
C ALA A 30 -6.87 -2.56 -11.63
N LYS A 31 -5.81 -3.18 -11.10
CA LYS A 31 -5.64 -4.63 -11.12
C LYS A 31 -6.57 -5.34 -10.14
N THR A 32 -6.74 -4.80 -8.95
CA THR A 32 -7.42 -5.47 -7.85
C THR A 32 -8.89 -5.08 -7.70
N GLY A 33 -9.29 -3.95 -8.27
CA GLY A 33 -10.61 -3.37 -8.04
C GLY A 33 -10.76 -2.76 -6.64
N GLY A 34 -9.68 -2.66 -5.87
CA GLY A 34 -9.70 -2.13 -4.52
C GLY A 34 -9.64 -0.61 -4.48
N LYS A 35 -9.52 -0.10 -3.27
CA LYS A 35 -9.37 1.34 -2.99
C LYS A 35 -8.21 1.53 -2.04
N ILE A 36 -7.37 2.52 -2.31
CA ILE A 36 -6.23 2.86 -1.46
C ILE A 36 -6.45 4.24 -0.86
N GLU A 37 -6.39 4.33 0.46
CA GLU A 37 -6.43 5.58 1.20
C GLU A 37 -5.04 5.92 1.72
N GLY A 38 -4.71 7.19 1.73
CA GLY A 38 -3.41 7.69 2.15
C GLY A 38 -2.69 8.35 0.98
N PRO A 39 -1.43 8.67 1.16
CA PRO A 39 -0.57 8.22 2.26
C PRO A 39 -0.83 8.98 3.56
N TYR A 40 -0.61 8.29 4.67
CA TYR A 40 -0.52 8.91 5.99
C TYR A 40 0.93 8.79 6.46
N LEU A 41 1.44 9.83 7.11
CA LEU A 41 2.83 9.89 7.55
C LEU A 41 2.87 9.93 9.08
N PRO A 42 2.77 8.75 9.75
CA PRO A 42 2.76 8.73 11.21
C PRO A 42 4.11 9.14 11.82
N GLN A 43 5.20 8.94 11.07
CA GLN A 43 6.55 9.31 11.47
C GLN A 43 7.33 9.81 10.25
N GLN A 44 8.50 10.40 10.49
CA GLN A 44 9.30 11.04 9.46
C GLN A 44 9.70 10.10 8.31
N HIS A 45 9.98 8.84 8.60
CA HIS A 45 10.44 7.87 7.60
C HIS A 45 9.49 6.71 7.42
N THR A 46 8.21 6.91 7.76
CA THR A 46 7.20 5.85 7.67
C THR A 46 6.00 6.32 6.85
N VAL A 47 5.53 5.46 5.97
CA VAL A 47 4.36 5.71 5.13
C VAL A 47 3.32 4.65 5.44
N LEU A 48 2.09 5.08 5.67
CA LEU A 48 0.96 4.20 5.97
C LEU A 48 -0.11 4.35 4.90
N TYR A 49 -0.56 3.22 4.37
CA TYR A 49 -1.70 3.14 3.46
C TYR A 49 -2.78 2.23 4.04
N ILE A 50 -4.02 2.52 3.70
CA ILE A 50 -5.17 1.67 4.01
C ILE A 50 -5.72 1.14 2.69
N PHE A 51 -5.70 -0.18 2.53
CA PHE A 51 -6.12 -0.86 1.31
C PHE A 51 -7.45 -1.57 1.56
N HIS A 52 -8.47 -1.18 0.82
CA HIS A 52 -9.81 -1.79 0.89
C HIS A 52 -9.96 -2.76 -0.26
N VAL A 53 -10.23 -4.03 0.04
CA VAL A 53 -10.40 -5.07 -0.95
C VAL A 53 -11.55 -6.00 -0.58
N ASP A 54 -12.03 -6.77 -1.55
CA ASP A 54 -13.10 -7.73 -1.36
C ASP A 54 -12.62 -9.03 -0.72
N LYS A 55 -11.36 -9.42 -0.96
CA LYS A 55 -10.80 -10.67 -0.45
C LYS A 55 -9.28 -10.57 -0.27
N TYR A 56 -8.77 -11.44 0.59
CA TYR A 56 -7.35 -11.44 0.97
C TYR A 56 -6.40 -11.67 -0.20
N GLU A 57 -6.80 -12.46 -1.18
CA GLU A 57 -5.96 -12.78 -2.35
C GLU A 57 -5.57 -11.52 -3.14
N ARG A 58 -6.32 -10.45 -3.01
CA ARG A 58 -5.98 -9.16 -3.62
C ARG A 58 -4.69 -8.57 -3.07
N LEU A 59 -4.35 -8.89 -1.82
CA LEU A 59 -3.08 -8.46 -1.23
C LEU A 59 -1.89 -9.08 -1.98
N ASN A 60 -1.98 -10.35 -2.37
CA ASN A 60 -0.92 -11.00 -3.13
C ASN A 60 -0.73 -10.35 -4.50
N GLU A 61 -1.83 -10.04 -5.19
CA GLU A 61 -1.79 -9.35 -6.48
C GLU A 61 -1.15 -7.97 -6.34
N ALA A 62 -1.57 -7.22 -5.32
CA ALA A 62 -1.03 -5.89 -5.03
C ALA A 62 0.46 -5.96 -4.69
N GLY A 63 0.86 -6.94 -3.88
CA GLY A 63 2.26 -7.11 -3.49
C GLY A 63 3.16 -7.43 -4.66
N ARG A 64 2.75 -8.32 -5.54
CA ARG A 64 3.53 -8.66 -6.74
C ARG A 64 3.73 -7.45 -7.63
N LEU A 65 2.65 -6.68 -7.85
CA LEU A 65 2.71 -5.48 -8.67
C LEU A 65 3.58 -4.41 -8.02
N PHE A 66 3.41 -4.20 -6.71
CA PHE A 66 4.22 -3.25 -5.96
C PHE A 66 5.71 -3.57 -6.07
N PHE A 67 6.11 -4.81 -5.76
CA PHE A 67 7.53 -5.18 -5.78
C PHE A 67 8.14 -5.06 -7.17
N ALA A 68 7.40 -5.46 -8.22
CA ALA A 68 7.88 -5.37 -9.59
C ALA A 68 8.10 -3.90 -10.01
N GLU A 69 7.11 -3.05 -9.77
CA GLU A 69 7.18 -1.64 -10.17
C GLU A 69 8.14 -0.83 -9.30
N ASN A 70 8.18 -1.11 -8.00
CA ASN A 70 9.09 -0.46 -7.07
C ASN A 70 10.55 -0.74 -7.47
N ALA A 71 10.87 -1.98 -7.82
CA ALA A 71 12.20 -2.36 -8.27
C ALA A 71 12.54 -1.71 -9.61
N LYS A 72 11.59 -1.70 -10.54
CA LYS A 72 11.76 -1.09 -11.87
C LYS A 72 12.05 0.40 -11.77
N MET A 73 11.34 1.10 -10.90
CA MET A 73 11.50 2.54 -10.67
C MET A 73 12.62 2.86 -9.70
N LYS A 74 13.19 1.85 -9.03
CA LYS A 74 14.23 2.00 -8.00
C LYS A 74 13.78 2.93 -6.87
N LEU A 75 12.54 2.75 -6.40
CA LEU A 75 12.00 3.55 -5.31
C LEU A 75 12.46 3.02 -3.96
N PRO A 76 12.72 3.93 -3.00
CA PRO A 76 13.25 3.55 -1.68
C PRO A 76 12.15 3.28 -0.64
N PHE A 77 11.08 2.59 -1.02
CA PHE A 77 10.02 2.18 -0.10
C PHE A 77 10.20 0.71 0.24
N VAL A 78 10.22 0.40 1.53
CA VAL A 78 10.41 -0.96 2.03
C VAL A 78 9.19 -1.34 2.88
N PRO A 79 8.34 -2.27 2.41
CA PRO A 79 7.23 -2.76 3.22
C PRO A 79 7.75 -3.42 4.50
N ILE A 80 7.19 -3.02 5.65
CA ILE A 80 7.59 -3.56 6.95
C ILE A 80 6.54 -4.54 7.46
N THR A 81 5.30 -4.09 7.55
CA THR A 81 4.20 -4.88 8.08
C THR A 81 2.93 -4.63 7.31
N TYR A 82 2.02 -5.60 7.38
CA TYR A 82 0.63 -5.39 7.02
C TYR A 82 -0.24 -6.04 8.08
N GLU A 83 -1.40 -5.42 8.33
CA GLU A 83 -2.38 -5.94 9.27
C GLU A 83 -3.73 -6.03 8.57
N VAL A 84 -4.36 -7.20 8.66
CA VAL A 84 -5.70 -7.39 8.12
C VAL A 84 -6.69 -7.09 9.23
N ALA A 85 -7.65 -6.20 8.94
CA ALA A 85 -8.69 -5.82 9.87
C ALA A 85 -10.05 -6.01 9.22
N VAL A 86 -11.04 -6.28 10.03
CA VAL A 86 -12.44 -6.38 9.58
C VAL A 86 -13.26 -5.41 10.39
N THR A 87 -14.35 -4.92 9.78
CA THR A 87 -15.30 -4.07 10.51
C THR A 87 -16.06 -4.91 11.53
N PRO A 88 -16.65 -4.29 12.56
CA PRO A 88 -17.52 -5.02 13.48
C PRO A 88 -18.64 -5.79 12.77
N LYS A 89 -19.19 -5.22 11.70
CA LYS A 89 -20.22 -5.89 10.90
C LYS A 89 -19.68 -7.16 10.24
N GLU A 90 -18.49 -7.10 9.66
CA GLU A 90 -17.84 -8.25 9.03
C GLU A 90 -17.50 -9.33 10.06
N PHE A 91 -17.07 -8.90 11.26
CA PHE A 91 -16.69 -9.81 12.33
C PHE A 91 -17.88 -10.51 12.98
N PHE A 92 -18.96 -9.77 13.24
CA PHE A 92 -20.12 -10.31 13.94
C PHE A 92 -21.22 -10.84 13.00
N GLY A 93 -21.06 -10.69 11.74
CA GLY A 93 -22.03 -11.15 10.74
C GLY A 93 -23.15 -10.17 10.55
#